data_5208e0735cd1d40b2b83d2be18e6adf8
#
_entry.id   5208e0735cd1d40b2b83d2be18e6adf8
#
_cell.length_a   1.000
_cell.length_b   1.000
_cell.length_c   1.000
_cell.angle_alpha   90.00
_cell.angle_beta   90.00
_cell.angle_gamma   90.00
#
_symmetry.space_group_name_H-M   'P 1'
#
loop_
_entity.id
_entity.type
_entity.pdbx_description
1 polymer ?
#
loop_
_entity_poly.entity_id
_entity_poly.type
_entity_poly.pdbx_seq_one_letter_code
_entity_poly.pdbx_strand_id
1 'polypeptide(L)'
;MIRKIIFFLFFSIISLAQQIELKSIEKTIIANGQNYTTTLSQSYDEKNKKLEVLYIEKGDYPFGTKEIIQFDTEGKKELSKEKFKYNISTGNWNKDYKSVTTYEKNKKIEETYMAEENRWTGYMKYESENTDNSETFIIYNFKNKKWNPFSKTYTLLNENKKNNIIETYNWDINKQKWDLESKSVYTYNQEGKLEETVDYKKENNWIADQKLKYYTDDKGNQVYSNLFFQNGKWIEQDKTISEIDKVNNKKVAITQQLNKETKQLENTRRFIQTYKKDMLEQEIEYFWDKDKKEWYKKYEQNLSYDENKNLIRKQAIYDDDSGVQFTYKFDKNGNNIEILLEYLNSQTKLWGAHEKIEYLYDLSIMKDKVLDRANINDENEISVNLILEKKYYIYDGKEWILKEKSRYLYDKK
;
A
#
# COMPACT_ATOMS: atom_id res chain seq x y z
N MET A 1 -28.94 60.54 28.14
CA MET A 1 -29.10 59.22 27.47
C MET A 1 -27.70 58.73 27.09
N ILE A 2 -27.05 58.03 28.02
CA ILE A 2 -25.65 57.57 27.90
C ILE A 2 -25.70 56.10 27.44
N ARG A 3 -25.28 55.83 26.18
CA ARG A 3 -25.10 54.46 25.68
C ARG A 3 -23.77 53.91 26.20
N LYS A 4 -23.84 52.93 27.08
CA LYS A 4 -22.69 52.09 27.47
C LYS A 4 -22.36 51.16 26.32
N ILE A 5 -21.18 51.34 25.70
CA ILE A 5 -20.56 50.42 24.79
C ILE A 5 -19.83 49.39 25.67
N ILE A 6 -20.32 48.15 25.65
CA ILE A 6 -19.62 46.99 26.26
C ILE A 6 -18.69 46.42 25.20
N PHE A 7 -17.38 46.61 25.41
CA PHE A 7 -16.34 45.93 24.65
C PHE A 7 -16.23 44.48 25.17
N PHE A 8 -16.71 43.52 24.43
CA PHE A 8 -16.34 42.11 24.63
C PHE A 8 -14.92 41.89 24.08
N LEU A 9 -13.96 41.84 24.99
CA LEU A 9 -12.63 41.28 24.72
C LEU A 9 -12.77 39.76 24.56
N PHE A 10 -12.83 39.27 23.38
CA PHE A 10 -12.57 37.88 23.06
C PHE A 10 -11.07 37.60 23.31
N PHE A 11 -10.75 37.13 24.51
CA PHE A 11 -9.51 36.40 24.70
C PHE A 11 -9.65 35.08 23.91
N SER A 12 -9.11 35.03 22.66
CA SER A 12 -8.79 33.78 22.03
C SER A 12 -7.69 33.12 22.88
N ILE A 13 -8.10 32.22 23.76
CA ILE A 13 -7.19 31.26 24.36
C ILE A 13 -6.70 30.40 23.15
N ILE A 14 -5.56 30.76 22.59
CA ILE A 14 -4.80 29.85 21.75
C ILE A 14 -4.32 28.78 22.74
N SER A 15 -5.10 27.74 22.89
CA SER A 15 -4.67 26.49 23.46
C SER A 15 -3.50 26.03 22.54
N LEU A 16 -2.27 26.24 22.99
CA LEU A 16 -1.10 25.58 22.49
C LEU A 16 -1.40 24.09 22.70
N ALA A 17 -1.98 23.44 21.67
CA ALA A 17 -2.21 22.03 21.70
C ALA A 17 -0.84 21.36 21.87
N GLN A 18 -0.64 20.74 23.02
CA GLN A 18 0.60 20.06 23.35
C GLN A 18 0.85 19.00 22.27
N GLN A 19 1.92 19.13 21.51
CA GLN A 19 2.26 18.21 20.44
C GLN A 19 2.76 16.92 21.07
N ILE A 20 2.14 15.81 20.69
CA ILE A 20 2.53 14.47 21.14
C ILE A 20 3.31 13.81 20.01
N GLU A 21 4.47 13.26 20.31
CA GLU A 21 5.33 12.60 19.36
C GLU A 21 5.58 11.15 19.78
N LEU A 22 5.37 10.21 18.85
CA LEU A 22 5.76 8.82 19.07
C LEU A 22 7.28 8.74 19.13
N LYS A 23 7.82 8.25 20.24
CA LYS A 23 9.25 8.16 20.51
C LYS A 23 9.83 6.79 20.15
N SER A 24 9.17 5.73 20.62
CA SER A 24 9.61 4.37 20.35
C SER A 24 8.50 3.35 20.51
N ILE A 25 8.73 2.20 19.87
CA ILE A 25 7.97 0.98 20.05
C ILE A 25 8.93 -0.08 20.59
N GLU A 26 8.67 -0.58 21.78
CA GLU A 26 9.40 -1.70 22.38
C GLU A 26 8.58 -2.97 22.18
N LYS A 27 9.14 -3.94 21.45
CA LYS A 27 8.51 -5.20 21.16
C LYS A 27 9.27 -6.33 21.82
N THR A 28 8.59 -7.13 22.61
CA THR A 28 9.12 -8.36 23.21
C THR A 28 8.49 -9.57 22.54
N ILE A 29 9.31 -10.43 21.94
CA ILE A 29 8.90 -11.71 21.36
C ILE A 29 9.28 -12.81 22.34
N ILE A 30 8.34 -13.71 22.62
CA ILE A 30 8.53 -14.84 23.53
C ILE A 30 8.59 -16.13 22.70
N ALA A 31 9.76 -16.72 22.57
CA ALA A 31 9.98 -17.94 21.82
C ALA A 31 10.85 -18.93 22.63
N ASN A 32 10.42 -20.19 22.70
CA ASN A 32 11.16 -21.26 23.37
C ASN A 32 11.57 -20.93 24.82
N GLY A 33 10.72 -20.21 25.55
CA GLY A 33 11.00 -19.79 26.94
C GLY A 33 12.03 -18.65 27.08
N GLN A 34 12.46 -18.07 25.96
CA GLN A 34 13.37 -16.91 25.93
C GLN A 34 12.63 -15.66 25.45
N ASN A 35 13.06 -14.51 25.96
CA ASN A 35 12.55 -13.21 25.56
C ASN A 35 13.54 -12.50 24.63
N TYR A 36 13.09 -12.20 23.42
CA TYR A 36 13.83 -11.38 22.48
C TYR A 36 13.20 -10.00 22.46
N THR A 37 13.99 -8.96 22.71
CA THR A 37 13.48 -7.58 22.72
C THR A 37 13.99 -6.83 21.51
N THR A 38 13.07 -6.24 20.75
CA THR A 38 13.38 -5.30 19.70
C THR A 38 12.91 -3.91 20.11
N THR A 39 13.66 -2.89 19.74
CA THR A 39 13.29 -1.48 19.95
C THR A 39 13.40 -0.76 18.62
N LEU A 40 12.30 -0.16 18.20
CA LEU A 40 12.25 0.78 17.09
C LEU A 40 12.01 2.16 17.68
N SER A 41 12.94 3.08 17.52
CA SER A 41 12.86 4.42 18.10
C SER A 41 13.15 5.49 17.05
N GLN A 42 12.60 6.68 17.28
CA GLN A 42 12.91 7.87 16.49
C GLN A 42 13.25 9.04 17.39
N SER A 43 14.14 9.91 16.93
CA SER A 43 14.45 11.18 17.56
C SER A 43 14.61 12.27 16.51
N TYR A 44 13.98 13.42 16.72
CA TYR A 44 14.04 14.54 15.79
C TYR A 44 14.72 15.74 16.43
N ASP A 45 15.80 16.18 15.79
CA ASP A 45 16.48 17.43 16.14
C ASP A 45 15.84 18.58 15.35
N GLU A 46 15.00 19.36 16.01
CA GLU A 46 14.27 20.47 15.40
C GLU A 46 15.21 21.58 14.90
N LYS A 47 16.33 21.82 15.58
CA LYS A 47 17.31 22.85 15.20
C LYS A 47 18.03 22.50 13.91
N ASN A 48 18.46 21.24 13.78
CA ASN A 48 19.21 20.75 12.65
C ASN A 48 18.34 20.09 11.59
N LYS A 49 17.01 19.99 11.82
CA LYS A 49 16.04 19.32 10.92
C LYS A 49 16.47 17.89 10.58
N LYS A 50 16.94 17.17 11.57
CA LYS A 50 17.50 15.83 11.45
C LYS A 50 16.66 14.82 12.21
N LEU A 51 16.25 13.76 11.52
CA LEU A 51 15.56 12.60 12.10
C LEU A 51 16.54 11.43 12.17
N GLU A 52 16.63 10.80 13.32
CA GLU A 52 17.32 9.53 13.52
C GLU A 52 16.30 8.46 13.85
N VAL A 53 16.35 7.35 13.11
CA VAL A 53 15.53 6.15 13.35
C VAL A 53 16.47 5.02 13.69
N LEU A 54 16.22 4.35 14.81
CA LEU A 54 17.07 3.29 15.33
C LEU A 54 16.23 2.04 15.58
N TYR A 55 16.59 0.95 14.91
CA TYR A 55 16.10 -0.38 15.18
C TYR A 55 17.19 -1.20 15.85
N ILE A 56 16.90 -1.81 16.98
CA ILE A 56 17.83 -2.68 17.71
C ILE A 56 17.09 -3.95 18.11
N GLU A 57 17.66 -5.08 17.78
CA GLU A 57 17.27 -6.41 18.28
C GLU A 57 18.34 -6.89 19.25
N LYS A 58 17.89 -7.23 20.47
CA LYS A 58 18.74 -7.78 21.53
C LYS A 58 18.46 -9.28 21.65
N GLY A 59 19.51 -10.09 21.62
CA GLY A 59 19.42 -11.54 21.71
C GLY A 59 20.79 -12.18 21.47
N ASP A 60 20.84 -13.47 21.21
CA ASP A 60 22.08 -14.22 20.97
C ASP A 60 22.82 -13.74 19.70
N TYR A 61 22.08 -13.17 18.75
CA TYR A 61 22.59 -12.58 17.50
C TYR A 61 22.09 -11.14 17.37
N PRO A 62 22.66 -10.19 18.12
CA PRO A 62 22.18 -8.83 18.10
C PRO A 62 22.31 -8.23 16.71
N PHE A 63 21.21 -7.64 16.26
CA PHE A 63 21.09 -6.97 14.96
C PHE A 63 20.64 -5.53 15.17
N GLY A 64 21.04 -4.63 14.27
CA GLY A 64 20.53 -3.26 14.32
C GLY A 64 20.68 -2.54 13.00
N THR A 65 19.74 -1.63 12.75
CA THR A 65 19.85 -0.64 11.68
C THR A 65 19.65 0.75 12.26
N LYS A 66 20.38 1.71 11.69
CA LYS A 66 20.22 3.13 12.00
C LYS A 66 20.04 3.90 10.71
N GLU A 67 19.00 4.73 10.66
CA GLU A 67 18.78 5.66 9.56
C GLU A 67 18.92 7.09 10.07
N ILE A 68 19.59 7.92 9.30
CA ILE A 68 19.73 9.35 9.56
C ILE A 68 19.17 10.09 8.36
N ILE A 69 18.13 10.90 8.58
CA ILE A 69 17.43 11.63 7.53
C ILE A 69 17.63 13.12 7.79
N GLN A 70 18.13 13.84 6.81
CA GLN A 70 18.28 15.28 6.83
C GLN A 70 17.19 15.93 5.97
N PHE A 71 16.50 16.91 6.53
CA PHE A 71 15.48 17.69 5.86
C PHE A 71 15.98 19.09 5.48
N ASP A 72 15.23 19.75 4.62
CA ASP A 72 15.41 21.17 4.29
C ASP A 72 15.16 22.06 5.53
N THR A 73 15.41 23.35 5.39
CA THR A 73 15.24 24.33 6.47
C THR A 73 13.80 24.43 7.00
N GLU A 74 12.81 24.05 6.18
CA GLU A 74 11.40 24.02 6.58
C GLU A 74 11.02 22.68 7.22
N GLY A 75 11.86 21.65 7.15
CA GLY A 75 11.59 20.30 7.65
C GLY A 75 10.57 19.53 6.80
N LYS A 76 10.39 19.90 5.53
CA LYS A 76 9.38 19.32 4.64
C LYS A 76 9.93 18.36 3.59
N LYS A 77 11.12 18.66 3.07
CA LYS A 77 11.74 17.89 1.99
C LYS A 77 12.94 17.14 2.52
N GLU A 78 12.99 15.83 2.28
CA GLU A 78 14.17 15.02 2.56
C GLU A 78 15.28 15.39 1.59
N LEU A 79 16.45 15.81 2.13
CA LEU A 79 17.64 16.15 1.37
C LEU A 79 18.64 14.99 1.32
N SER A 80 18.73 14.22 2.38
CA SER A 80 19.53 13.00 2.39
C SER A 80 19.06 12.00 3.42
N LYS A 81 19.35 10.74 3.14
CA LYS A 81 19.13 9.61 4.04
C LYS A 81 20.36 8.72 4.05
N GLU A 82 20.87 8.40 5.22
CA GLU A 82 21.98 7.47 5.41
C GLU A 82 21.54 6.31 6.27
N LYS A 83 21.81 5.08 5.83
CA LYS A 83 21.51 3.85 6.54
C LYS A 83 22.79 3.14 6.95
N PHE A 84 22.79 2.61 8.16
CA PHE A 84 23.89 1.87 8.76
C PHE A 84 23.39 0.54 9.28
N LYS A 85 24.26 -0.47 9.24
CA LYS A 85 24.05 -1.78 9.86
C LYS A 85 25.01 -1.96 11.03
N TYR A 86 24.53 -2.55 12.12
CA TYR A 86 25.36 -2.89 13.26
C TYR A 86 26.23 -4.11 12.94
N ASN A 87 27.53 -3.97 13.17
CA ASN A 87 28.48 -5.07 13.03
C ASN A 87 28.79 -5.66 14.40
N ILE A 88 28.30 -6.89 14.64
CA ILE A 88 28.45 -7.59 15.91
C ILE A 88 29.91 -7.83 16.26
N SER A 89 30.73 -8.20 15.28
CA SER A 89 32.14 -8.56 15.51
C SER A 89 33.00 -7.38 15.95
N THR A 90 32.67 -6.16 15.51
CA THR A 90 33.45 -4.95 15.82
C THR A 90 32.76 -4.03 16.81
N GLY A 91 31.47 -4.22 17.08
CA GLY A 91 30.66 -3.32 17.91
C GLY A 91 30.37 -1.96 17.24
N ASN A 92 30.58 -1.82 15.95
CA ASN A 92 30.49 -0.56 15.23
C ASN A 92 29.31 -0.53 14.25
N TRP A 93 28.89 0.67 13.89
CA TRP A 93 27.93 0.93 12.82
C TRP A 93 28.66 1.07 11.48
N ASN A 94 28.43 0.13 10.58
CA ASN A 94 28.99 0.19 9.22
C ASN A 94 28.01 0.89 8.29
N LYS A 95 28.52 1.66 7.34
CA LYS A 95 27.73 2.23 6.25
C LYS A 95 27.08 1.14 5.44
N ASP A 96 25.83 1.36 4.98
CA ASP A 96 25.08 0.43 4.16
C ASP A 96 24.57 1.11 2.88
N TYR A 97 23.78 2.14 3.03
CA TYR A 97 23.11 2.85 1.95
C TYR A 97 23.06 4.34 2.22
N LYS A 98 23.11 5.15 1.15
CA LYS A 98 22.91 6.60 1.20
C LYS A 98 22.10 7.06 0.01
N SER A 99 21.16 7.97 0.22
CA SER A 99 20.55 8.79 -0.83
C SER A 99 20.81 10.27 -0.59
N VAL A 100 20.91 11.03 -1.68
CA VAL A 100 20.98 12.48 -1.67
C VAL A 100 19.98 13.01 -2.68
N THR A 101 19.10 13.89 -2.23
CA THR A 101 18.03 14.47 -3.07
C THR A 101 18.26 15.97 -3.25
N THR A 102 18.29 16.40 -4.49
CA THR A 102 18.32 17.82 -4.88
C THR A 102 16.98 18.20 -5.51
N TYR A 103 16.44 19.34 -5.10
CA TYR A 103 15.20 19.90 -5.63
C TYR A 103 15.49 21.19 -6.35
N GLU A 104 15.12 21.24 -7.62
CA GLU A 104 15.06 22.45 -8.45
C GLU A 104 13.58 22.81 -8.70
N LYS A 105 13.29 23.90 -9.39
CA LYS A 105 11.90 24.37 -9.58
C LYS A 105 10.94 23.27 -10.06
N ASN A 106 11.31 22.56 -11.12
CA ASN A 106 10.47 21.54 -11.75
C ASN A 106 11.15 20.15 -11.77
N LYS A 107 12.31 20.04 -11.14
CA LYS A 107 13.16 18.86 -11.23
C LYS A 107 13.53 18.34 -9.83
N LYS A 108 13.46 17.03 -9.65
CA LYS A 108 14.01 16.31 -8.51
C LYS A 108 15.10 15.38 -9.00
N ILE A 109 16.25 15.42 -8.36
CA ILE A 109 17.38 14.50 -8.61
C ILE A 109 17.63 13.73 -7.32
N GLU A 110 17.63 12.42 -7.40
CA GLU A 110 17.99 11.54 -6.29
C GLU A 110 19.15 10.65 -6.70
N GLU A 111 20.27 10.76 -6.01
CA GLU A 111 21.45 9.93 -6.19
C GLU A 111 21.57 8.94 -5.04
N THR A 112 21.74 7.67 -5.36
CA THR A 112 21.87 6.61 -4.36
C THR A 112 23.25 5.98 -4.43
N TYR A 113 23.74 5.58 -3.26
CA TYR A 113 25.07 5.05 -3.06
C TYR A 113 25.00 3.80 -2.18
N MET A 114 25.82 2.82 -2.48
CA MET A 114 26.05 1.66 -1.63
C MET A 114 27.43 1.79 -0.95
N ALA A 115 27.58 1.19 0.20
CA ALA A 115 28.86 1.16 0.87
C ALA A 115 29.74 0.00 0.35
N GLU A 116 30.93 0.33 -0.11
CA GLU A 116 31.99 -0.62 -0.46
C GLU A 116 33.22 -0.29 0.40
N GLU A 117 33.69 -1.24 1.18
CA GLU A 117 34.84 -1.03 2.12
C GLU A 117 34.70 0.25 2.95
N ASN A 118 33.50 0.52 3.45
CA ASN A 118 33.14 1.70 4.23
C ASN A 118 33.29 3.05 3.47
N ARG A 119 33.30 3.01 2.12
CA ARG A 119 33.27 4.17 1.23
C ARG A 119 31.98 4.18 0.44
N TRP A 120 31.49 5.37 0.09
CA TRP A 120 30.29 5.51 -0.73
C TRP A 120 30.65 5.35 -2.22
N THR A 121 30.03 4.38 -2.88
CA THR A 121 30.11 4.16 -4.33
C THR A 121 28.73 4.41 -4.94
N GLY A 122 28.66 5.18 -6.02
CA GLY A 122 27.42 5.44 -6.72
C GLY A 122 26.74 4.14 -7.15
N TYR A 123 25.42 4.08 -7.03
CA TYR A 123 24.61 2.92 -7.39
C TYR A 123 23.59 3.26 -8.47
N MET A 124 22.60 4.09 -8.16
CA MET A 124 21.57 4.54 -9.10
C MET A 124 21.36 6.05 -8.95
N LYS A 125 20.98 6.71 -10.04
CA LYS A 125 20.51 8.09 -10.02
C LYS A 125 19.16 8.17 -10.73
N TYR A 126 18.26 8.93 -10.16
CA TYR A 126 16.92 9.16 -10.66
C TYR A 126 16.72 10.66 -10.88
N GLU A 127 16.26 11.03 -12.06
CA GLU A 127 15.86 12.40 -12.36
C GLU A 127 14.41 12.42 -12.76
N SER A 128 13.60 13.23 -12.09
CA SER A 128 12.22 13.51 -12.49
C SER A 128 12.06 15.00 -12.79
N GLU A 129 11.45 15.29 -13.89
CA GLU A 129 11.13 16.65 -14.32
C GLU A 129 9.68 16.74 -14.74
N ASN A 130 8.95 17.71 -14.16
CA ASN A 130 7.53 17.93 -14.40
C ASN A 130 7.34 19.31 -15.03
N THR A 131 6.64 19.33 -16.16
CA THR A 131 6.15 20.56 -16.79
C THR A 131 4.63 20.62 -16.69
N ASP A 132 4.02 21.66 -17.23
CA ASP A 132 2.56 21.76 -17.25
C ASP A 132 1.89 20.62 -18.03
N ASN A 133 2.56 20.07 -19.06
CA ASN A 133 1.95 19.10 -19.97
C ASN A 133 2.72 17.78 -20.04
N SER A 134 3.81 17.61 -19.33
CA SER A 134 4.60 16.38 -19.41
C SER A 134 5.36 16.09 -18.12
N GLU A 135 5.65 14.82 -17.95
CA GLU A 135 6.54 14.31 -16.93
C GLU A 135 7.65 13.50 -17.59
N THR A 136 8.88 13.70 -17.13
CA THR A 136 10.04 12.94 -17.60
C THR A 136 10.70 12.27 -16.39
N PHE A 137 10.98 11.00 -16.50
CA PHE A 137 11.71 10.23 -15.49
C PHE A 137 12.88 9.51 -16.13
N ILE A 138 14.11 9.74 -15.63
CA ILE A 138 15.32 9.13 -16.18
C ILE A 138 16.05 8.39 -15.07
N ILE A 139 16.45 7.16 -15.38
CA ILE A 139 17.26 6.30 -14.52
C ILE A 139 18.67 6.24 -15.10
N TYR A 140 19.65 6.38 -14.23
CA TYR A 140 21.07 6.21 -14.54
C TYR A 140 21.64 5.10 -13.66
N ASN A 141 22.58 4.35 -14.20
CA ASN A 141 23.44 3.45 -13.42
C ASN A 141 24.84 4.06 -13.24
N PHE A 142 25.51 3.68 -12.15
CA PHE A 142 26.89 4.11 -11.90
C PHE A 142 27.85 3.05 -12.43
N LYS A 143 28.64 3.41 -13.45
CA LYS A 143 29.64 2.52 -14.05
C LYS A 143 30.86 3.33 -14.51
N ASN A 144 32.04 2.81 -14.28
CA ASN A 144 33.30 3.48 -14.64
C ASN A 144 33.42 4.88 -14.01
N LYS A 145 32.99 5.02 -12.75
CA LYS A 145 32.99 6.28 -11.96
C LYS A 145 32.16 7.39 -12.60
N LYS A 146 31.14 7.04 -13.39
CA LYS A 146 30.23 8.00 -14.06
C LYS A 146 28.79 7.51 -14.01
N TRP A 147 27.86 8.45 -13.98
CA TRP A 147 26.46 8.22 -14.18
C TRP A 147 26.19 8.01 -15.69
N ASN A 148 25.70 6.84 -16.06
CA ASN A 148 25.35 6.51 -17.44
C ASN A 148 23.86 6.38 -17.55
N PRO A 149 23.21 7.05 -18.54
CA PRO A 149 21.79 6.86 -18.77
C PRO A 149 21.47 5.39 -18.98
N PHE A 150 20.31 4.95 -18.49
CA PHE A 150 19.87 3.57 -18.60
C PHE A 150 18.46 3.47 -19.20
N SER A 151 17.49 4.13 -18.60
CA SER A 151 16.10 4.12 -19.06
C SER A 151 15.49 5.52 -18.91
N LYS A 152 14.55 5.87 -19.78
CA LYS A 152 13.77 7.09 -19.71
C LYS A 152 12.30 6.79 -19.96
N THR A 153 11.43 7.31 -19.11
CA THR A 153 9.99 7.36 -19.35
C THR A 153 9.58 8.80 -19.58
N TYR A 154 8.84 9.03 -20.64
CA TYR A 154 8.24 10.31 -20.95
C TYR A 154 6.72 10.17 -20.98
N THR A 155 6.02 10.97 -20.20
CA THR A 155 4.56 11.00 -20.13
C THR A 155 4.06 12.34 -20.66
N LEU A 156 3.27 12.32 -21.71
CA LEU A 156 2.51 13.47 -22.18
C LEU A 156 1.15 13.48 -21.47
N LEU A 157 0.76 14.59 -20.89
CA LEU A 157 -0.51 14.78 -20.20
C LEU A 157 -1.53 15.46 -21.12
N ASN A 158 -2.81 15.12 -20.96
CA ASN A 158 -3.91 15.82 -21.60
C ASN A 158 -4.28 17.10 -20.81
N GLU A 159 -5.28 17.84 -21.29
CA GLU A 159 -5.77 19.07 -20.65
C GLU A 159 -6.22 18.89 -19.20
N ASN A 160 -6.68 17.69 -18.83
CA ASN A 160 -7.12 17.33 -17.48
C ASN A 160 -5.98 16.75 -16.61
N LYS A 161 -4.73 16.91 -17.02
CA LYS A 161 -3.54 16.38 -16.34
C LYS A 161 -3.55 14.85 -16.18
N LYS A 162 -4.19 14.14 -17.11
CA LYS A 162 -4.17 12.68 -17.19
C LYS A 162 -3.21 12.22 -18.27
N ASN A 163 -2.68 11.01 -18.12
CA ASN A 163 -1.79 10.41 -19.09
C ASN A 163 -2.47 10.33 -20.47
N ASN A 164 -1.84 10.88 -21.48
CA ASN A 164 -2.28 10.77 -22.86
C ASN A 164 -1.38 9.80 -23.63
N ILE A 165 -0.08 9.95 -23.48
CA ILE A 165 0.92 9.07 -24.09
C ILE A 165 1.99 8.81 -23.04
N ILE A 166 2.39 7.54 -22.92
CA ILE A 166 3.59 7.15 -22.15
C ILE A 166 4.55 6.48 -23.14
N GLU A 167 5.78 6.96 -23.15
CA GLU A 167 6.85 6.44 -23.99
C GLU A 167 8.02 5.99 -23.10
N THR A 168 8.51 4.77 -23.32
CA THR A 168 9.67 4.22 -22.61
C THR A 168 10.84 4.07 -23.59
N TYR A 169 12.00 4.51 -23.16
CA TYR A 169 13.22 4.52 -23.96
C TYR A 169 14.34 3.80 -23.21
N ASN A 170 15.15 3.05 -23.97
CA ASN A 170 16.42 2.53 -23.52
C ASN A 170 17.59 3.34 -24.09
N TRP A 171 18.67 3.45 -23.32
CA TRP A 171 19.88 4.13 -23.78
C TRP A 171 20.76 3.19 -24.61
N ASP A 172 20.93 3.51 -25.90
CA ASP A 172 21.92 2.84 -26.75
C ASP A 172 23.31 3.45 -26.51
N ILE A 173 24.16 2.73 -25.79
CA ILE A 173 25.49 3.20 -25.42
C ILE A 173 26.41 3.36 -26.63
N ASN A 174 26.20 2.58 -27.69
CA ASN A 174 27.03 2.65 -28.89
C ASN A 174 26.68 3.86 -29.75
N LYS A 175 25.42 4.19 -29.85
CA LYS A 175 24.90 5.34 -30.60
C LYS A 175 24.80 6.62 -29.79
N GLN A 176 24.96 6.53 -28.47
CA GLN A 176 24.78 7.64 -27.49
C GLN A 176 23.45 8.38 -27.69
N LYS A 177 22.37 7.60 -27.82
CA LYS A 177 21.02 8.15 -27.99
C LYS A 177 19.96 7.31 -27.29
N TRP A 178 18.81 7.90 -27.07
CA TRP A 178 17.62 7.21 -26.60
C TRP A 178 16.94 6.48 -27.76
N ASP A 179 16.77 5.18 -27.63
CA ASP A 179 15.95 4.38 -28.55
C ASP A 179 14.60 4.10 -27.89
N LEU A 180 13.53 4.51 -28.56
CA LEU A 180 12.16 4.28 -28.08
C LEU A 180 11.83 2.77 -28.15
N GLU A 181 11.43 2.20 -27.01
CA GLU A 181 11.18 0.77 -26.85
C GLU A 181 9.69 0.43 -26.88
N SER A 182 8.88 1.19 -26.15
CA SER A 182 7.43 0.98 -26.07
C SER A 182 6.69 2.32 -25.99
N LYS A 183 5.41 2.27 -26.35
CA LYS A 183 4.51 3.40 -26.31
C LYS A 183 3.11 2.95 -25.91
N SER A 184 2.48 3.64 -24.98
CA SER A 184 1.07 3.45 -24.59
C SER A 184 0.30 4.72 -24.88
N VAL A 185 -0.89 4.57 -25.48
CA VAL A 185 -1.80 5.69 -25.80
C VAL A 185 -3.11 5.50 -25.03
N TYR A 186 -3.55 6.54 -24.34
CA TYR A 186 -4.73 6.57 -23.48
C TYR A 186 -5.83 7.43 -24.10
N THR A 187 -7.05 6.93 -24.17
CA THR A 187 -8.21 7.66 -24.66
C THR A 187 -9.26 7.76 -23.55
N TYR A 188 -9.87 8.94 -23.42
CA TYR A 188 -10.87 9.23 -22.38
C TYR A 188 -12.16 9.70 -23.02
N ASN A 189 -13.29 9.40 -22.39
CA ASN A 189 -14.58 9.90 -22.80
C ASN A 189 -14.78 11.38 -22.37
N GLN A 190 -15.93 11.95 -22.75
CA GLN A 190 -16.28 13.33 -22.42
C GLN A 190 -16.37 13.62 -20.93
N GLU A 191 -16.64 12.59 -20.09
CA GLU A 191 -16.65 12.68 -18.63
C GLU A 191 -15.24 12.54 -18.03
N GLY A 192 -14.21 12.35 -18.87
CA GLY A 192 -12.84 12.12 -18.45
C GLY A 192 -12.58 10.73 -17.86
N LYS A 193 -13.44 9.75 -18.10
CA LYS A 193 -13.19 8.35 -17.73
C LYS A 193 -12.38 7.67 -18.82
N LEU A 194 -11.44 6.80 -18.43
CA LEU A 194 -10.64 6.01 -19.37
C LEU A 194 -11.55 5.08 -20.19
N GLU A 195 -11.43 5.14 -21.52
CA GLU A 195 -12.16 4.29 -22.45
C GLU A 195 -11.25 3.23 -23.09
N GLU A 196 -10.03 3.61 -23.45
CA GLU A 196 -9.13 2.71 -24.15
C GLU A 196 -7.67 3.00 -23.77
N THR A 197 -6.86 1.95 -23.67
CA THR A 197 -5.41 2.02 -23.69
C THR A 197 -4.90 1.11 -24.81
N VAL A 198 -3.99 1.60 -25.65
CA VAL A 198 -3.33 0.80 -26.68
C VAL A 198 -1.85 0.83 -26.44
N ASP A 199 -1.27 -0.35 -26.27
CA ASP A 199 0.16 -0.55 -26.16
C ASP A 199 0.76 -0.94 -27.51
N TYR A 200 1.88 -0.33 -27.81
CA TYR A 200 2.65 -0.56 -29.05
C TYR A 200 4.05 -1.05 -28.68
N LYS A 201 4.52 -2.05 -29.39
CA LYS A 201 5.92 -2.49 -29.36
C LYS A 201 6.64 -2.13 -30.64
N LYS A 202 7.93 -2.00 -30.55
CA LYS A 202 8.78 -1.72 -31.69
C LYS A 202 9.40 -3.04 -32.19
N GLU A 203 9.08 -3.38 -33.44
CA GLU A 203 9.81 -4.39 -34.22
C GLU A 203 10.59 -3.67 -35.33
N ASN A 204 10.34 -3.91 -36.62
CA ASN A 204 10.85 -3.07 -37.69
C ASN A 204 10.07 -1.73 -37.78
N ASN A 205 8.78 -1.75 -37.48
CA ASN A 205 7.87 -0.62 -37.36
C ASN A 205 7.13 -0.71 -36.04
N TRP A 206 6.38 0.35 -35.69
CA TRP A 206 5.45 0.35 -34.56
C TRP A 206 4.28 -0.57 -34.85
N ILE A 207 4.10 -1.58 -34.02
CA ILE A 207 3.01 -2.53 -34.15
C ILE A 207 2.20 -2.47 -32.85
N ALA A 208 0.89 -2.33 -32.98
CA ALA A 208 -0.02 -2.48 -31.86
C ALA A 208 0.14 -3.90 -31.28
N ASP A 209 0.21 -4.02 -29.95
CA ASP A 209 0.44 -5.25 -29.24
C ASP A 209 -0.76 -5.64 -28.38
N GLN A 210 -1.18 -4.78 -27.48
CA GLN A 210 -2.29 -5.02 -26.56
C GLN A 210 -3.22 -3.82 -26.51
N LYS A 211 -4.50 -4.07 -26.23
CA LYS A 211 -5.53 -3.06 -26.05
C LYS A 211 -6.42 -3.41 -24.86
N LEU A 212 -6.64 -2.46 -24.00
CA LEU A 212 -7.64 -2.52 -22.95
C LEU A 212 -8.80 -1.59 -23.31
N LYS A 213 -10.03 -2.06 -23.18
CA LYS A 213 -11.25 -1.26 -23.39
C LYS A 213 -12.13 -1.26 -22.15
N TYR A 214 -12.69 -0.10 -21.87
CA TYR A 214 -13.65 0.13 -20.79
C TYR A 214 -14.88 0.80 -21.41
N TYR A 215 -16.04 0.14 -21.37
CA TYR A 215 -17.25 0.67 -21.96
C TYR A 215 -18.49 0.18 -21.22
N THR A 216 -19.63 0.80 -21.51
CA THR A 216 -20.94 0.33 -21.07
C THR A 216 -21.62 -0.35 -22.25
N ASP A 217 -22.11 -1.57 -22.06
CA ASP A 217 -22.84 -2.28 -23.10
C ASP A 217 -24.29 -1.77 -23.27
N ASP A 218 -25.01 -2.28 -24.27
CA ASP A 218 -26.39 -1.88 -24.58
C ASP A 218 -27.38 -2.18 -23.44
N LYS A 219 -26.99 -3.05 -22.49
CA LYS A 219 -27.79 -3.40 -21.29
C LYS A 219 -27.44 -2.52 -20.09
N GLY A 220 -26.47 -1.63 -20.21
CA GLY A 220 -25.99 -0.78 -19.13
C GLY A 220 -24.92 -1.42 -18.23
N ASN A 221 -24.39 -2.60 -18.59
CA ASN A 221 -23.35 -3.26 -17.83
C ASN A 221 -21.98 -2.60 -18.10
N GLN A 222 -21.15 -2.52 -17.07
CA GLN A 222 -19.76 -2.09 -17.23
C GLN A 222 -18.94 -3.24 -17.77
N VAL A 223 -18.22 -3.00 -18.87
CA VAL A 223 -17.40 -4.01 -19.54
C VAL A 223 -15.94 -3.58 -19.55
N TYR A 224 -15.08 -4.50 -19.14
CA TYR A 224 -13.65 -4.45 -19.33
C TYR A 224 -13.25 -5.53 -20.30
N SER A 225 -12.47 -5.22 -21.33
CA SER A 225 -12.04 -6.15 -22.37
C SER A 225 -10.56 -5.97 -22.68
N ASN A 226 -9.82 -7.07 -22.72
CA ASN A 226 -8.42 -7.14 -23.08
C ASN A 226 -8.28 -7.83 -24.43
N LEU A 227 -7.65 -7.16 -25.37
CA LEU A 227 -7.44 -7.61 -26.73
C LEU A 227 -5.94 -7.64 -27.07
N PHE A 228 -5.52 -8.63 -27.83
CA PHE A 228 -4.19 -8.65 -28.42
C PHE A 228 -4.26 -8.50 -29.94
N PHE A 229 -3.22 -7.93 -30.51
CA PHE A 229 -3.15 -7.71 -31.95
C PHE A 229 -2.41 -8.87 -32.64
N GLN A 230 -3.09 -9.56 -33.57
CA GLN A 230 -2.53 -10.68 -34.31
C GLN A 230 -3.03 -10.68 -35.76
N ASN A 231 -2.13 -10.86 -36.72
CA ASN A 231 -2.47 -10.93 -38.15
C ASN A 231 -3.33 -9.77 -38.64
N GLY A 232 -3.02 -8.55 -38.21
CA GLY A 232 -3.75 -7.35 -38.64
C GLY A 232 -5.10 -7.13 -37.99
N LYS A 233 -5.47 -7.90 -36.95
CA LYS A 233 -6.77 -7.84 -36.27
C LYS A 233 -6.60 -7.86 -34.75
N TRP A 234 -7.53 -7.18 -34.08
CA TRP A 234 -7.70 -7.29 -32.62
C TRP A 234 -8.52 -8.54 -32.28
N ILE A 235 -7.97 -9.38 -31.39
CA ILE A 235 -8.61 -10.61 -30.90
C ILE A 235 -8.84 -10.43 -29.40
N GLU A 236 -10.08 -10.53 -28.94
CA GLU A 236 -10.46 -10.44 -27.53
C GLU A 236 -9.93 -11.68 -26.79
N GLN A 237 -9.06 -11.47 -25.81
CA GLN A 237 -8.42 -12.51 -25.01
C GLN A 237 -9.22 -12.82 -23.76
N ASP A 238 -9.67 -11.77 -23.09
CA ASP A 238 -10.53 -11.88 -21.92
C ASP A 238 -11.49 -10.71 -21.86
N LYS A 239 -12.59 -10.92 -21.15
CA LYS A 239 -13.66 -9.95 -20.96
C LYS A 239 -14.30 -10.13 -19.61
N THR A 240 -14.49 -9.04 -18.89
CA THR A 240 -15.26 -9.03 -17.65
C THR A 240 -16.48 -8.13 -17.81
N ILE A 241 -17.66 -8.68 -17.58
CA ILE A 241 -18.96 -7.97 -17.64
C ILE A 241 -19.44 -7.81 -16.20
N SER A 242 -19.67 -6.58 -15.77
CA SER A 242 -20.15 -6.24 -14.42
C SER A 242 -21.55 -5.65 -14.52
N GLU A 243 -22.52 -6.35 -13.96
CA GLU A 243 -23.91 -5.95 -13.82
C GLU A 243 -24.15 -5.41 -12.41
N ILE A 244 -24.90 -4.31 -12.29
CA ILE A 244 -25.36 -3.74 -11.02
C ILE A 244 -26.86 -3.89 -10.90
N ASP A 245 -27.31 -4.86 -10.12
CA ASP A 245 -28.72 -5.04 -9.75
C ASP A 245 -29.04 -4.12 -8.54
N LYS A 246 -29.55 -2.94 -8.84
CA LYS A 246 -29.91 -1.94 -7.81
C LYS A 246 -31.11 -2.38 -6.97
N VAL A 247 -32.00 -3.24 -7.50
CA VAL A 247 -33.18 -3.71 -6.77
C VAL A 247 -32.82 -4.67 -5.66
N ASN A 248 -31.89 -5.58 -5.95
CA ASN A 248 -31.41 -6.57 -4.99
C ASN A 248 -30.11 -6.17 -4.31
N ASN A 249 -29.62 -4.95 -4.55
CA ASN A 249 -28.34 -4.45 -4.03
C ASN A 249 -27.18 -5.42 -4.30
N LYS A 250 -27.10 -5.94 -5.52
CA LYS A 250 -26.09 -6.89 -5.94
C LYS A 250 -25.23 -6.34 -7.07
N LYS A 251 -23.97 -6.73 -7.05
CA LYS A 251 -23.06 -6.57 -8.18
C LYS A 251 -22.59 -7.95 -8.60
N VAL A 252 -22.74 -8.26 -9.89
CA VAL A 252 -22.29 -9.53 -10.46
C VAL A 252 -21.24 -9.23 -11.53
N ALA A 253 -20.07 -9.85 -11.43
CA ALA A 253 -19.05 -9.78 -12.47
C ALA A 253 -18.79 -11.18 -13.03
N ILE A 254 -18.83 -11.32 -14.36
CA ILE A 254 -18.52 -12.56 -15.06
C ILE A 254 -17.31 -12.32 -15.93
N THR A 255 -16.25 -13.12 -15.73
CA THR A 255 -15.05 -13.12 -16.57
C THR A 255 -15.12 -14.28 -17.54
N GLN A 256 -14.82 -13.98 -18.79
CA GLN A 256 -14.70 -14.92 -19.89
C GLN A 256 -13.30 -14.85 -20.45
N GLN A 257 -12.77 -15.97 -20.93
CA GLN A 257 -11.45 -16.06 -21.58
C GLN A 257 -11.55 -16.78 -22.90
N LEU A 258 -10.68 -16.40 -23.83
CA LEU A 258 -10.59 -17.01 -25.15
C LEU A 258 -10.12 -18.46 -25.02
N ASN A 259 -10.95 -19.39 -25.45
CA ASN A 259 -10.54 -20.76 -25.66
C ASN A 259 -9.71 -20.82 -26.96
N LYS A 260 -8.46 -21.26 -26.84
CA LYS A 260 -7.53 -21.30 -27.99
C LYS A 260 -7.91 -22.34 -29.07
N GLU A 261 -8.68 -23.36 -28.70
CA GLU A 261 -9.15 -24.42 -29.61
C GLU A 261 -10.41 -23.99 -30.34
N THR A 262 -11.44 -23.59 -29.60
CA THR A 262 -12.75 -23.19 -30.15
C THR A 262 -12.78 -21.79 -30.74
N LYS A 263 -11.79 -20.93 -30.38
CA LYS A 263 -11.71 -19.50 -30.73
C LYS A 263 -12.91 -18.68 -30.22
N GLN A 264 -13.57 -19.16 -29.17
CA GLN A 264 -14.71 -18.49 -28.53
C GLN A 264 -14.38 -18.08 -27.08
N LEU A 265 -15.01 -17.04 -26.58
CA LEU A 265 -14.95 -16.68 -25.17
C LEU A 265 -15.77 -17.67 -24.35
N GLU A 266 -15.15 -18.26 -23.34
CA GLU A 266 -15.78 -19.19 -22.41
C GLU A 266 -15.76 -18.59 -21.00
N ASN A 267 -16.79 -18.86 -20.22
CA ASN A 267 -16.84 -18.47 -18.82
C ASN A 267 -15.66 -19.08 -18.05
N THR A 268 -15.11 -18.33 -17.11
CA THR A 268 -14.05 -18.80 -16.21
C THR A 268 -14.32 -18.49 -14.76
N ARG A 269 -14.84 -17.30 -14.46
CA ARG A 269 -15.06 -16.82 -13.10
C ARG A 269 -16.35 -16.02 -13.01
N ARG A 270 -17.07 -16.16 -11.90
CA ARG A 270 -18.21 -15.33 -11.55
C ARG A 270 -18.04 -14.84 -10.12
N PHE A 271 -18.22 -13.56 -9.92
CA PHE A 271 -18.06 -12.90 -8.65
C PHE A 271 -19.35 -12.16 -8.29
N ILE A 272 -19.88 -12.40 -7.11
CA ILE A 272 -21.13 -11.81 -6.64
C ILE A 272 -20.87 -11.07 -5.34
N GLN A 273 -21.22 -9.79 -5.29
CA GLN A 273 -21.21 -8.98 -4.09
C GLN A 273 -22.63 -8.57 -3.73
N THR A 274 -23.01 -8.73 -2.47
CA THR A 274 -24.31 -8.31 -1.94
C THR A 274 -24.10 -7.23 -0.89
N TYR A 275 -24.86 -6.15 -0.97
CA TYR A 275 -24.75 -4.99 -0.12
C TYR A 275 -26.03 -4.78 0.70
N LYS A 276 -25.87 -4.25 1.92
CA LYS A 276 -26.95 -3.77 2.76
C LYS A 276 -26.60 -2.39 3.31
N LYS A 277 -27.45 -1.39 3.03
CA LYS A 277 -27.19 0.01 3.40
C LYS A 277 -25.79 0.47 2.96
N ASP A 278 -25.40 0.16 1.72
CA ASP A 278 -24.11 0.45 1.08
C ASP A 278 -22.89 -0.27 1.70
N MET A 279 -23.08 -1.16 2.66
CA MET A 279 -22.02 -1.99 3.23
C MET A 279 -22.03 -3.37 2.57
N LEU A 280 -20.84 -3.88 2.25
CA LEU A 280 -20.67 -5.23 1.71
C LEU A 280 -21.02 -6.27 2.78
N GLU A 281 -22.08 -7.05 2.58
CA GLU A 281 -22.48 -8.13 3.50
C GLU A 281 -21.94 -9.49 3.09
N GLN A 282 -21.88 -9.75 1.79
CA GLN A 282 -21.47 -11.04 1.27
C GLN A 282 -20.71 -10.89 -0.05
N GLU A 283 -19.76 -11.76 -0.22
CA GLU A 283 -18.97 -11.92 -1.43
C GLU A 283 -18.83 -13.40 -1.76
N ILE A 284 -19.19 -13.81 -2.98
CA ILE A 284 -19.10 -15.21 -3.41
C ILE A 284 -18.37 -15.27 -4.75
N GLU A 285 -17.40 -16.17 -4.82
CA GLU A 285 -16.67 -16.48 -6.03
C GLU A 285 -17.01 -17.89 -6.52
N TYR A 286 -17.31 -17.98 -7.81
CA TYR A 286 -17.54 -19.22 -8.51
C TYR A 286 -16.54 -19.37 -9.65
N PHE A 287 -16.11 -20.61 -9.89
CA PHE A 287 -15.36 -20.97 -11.08
C PHE A 287 -16.22 -21.80 -12.00
N TRP A 288 -15.92 -21.75 -13.28
CA TRP A 288 -16.65 -22.50 -14.30
C TRP A 288 -15.99 -23.87 -14.51
N ASP A 289 -16.78 -24.94 -14.28
CA ASP A 289 -16.40 -26.29 -14.64
C ASP A 289 -16.73 -26.50 -16.13
N LYS A 290 -15.72 -26.62 -16.97
CA LYS A 290 -15.86 -26.76 -18.42
C LYS A 290 -16.50 -28.09 -18.82
N ASP A 291 -16.22 -29.16 -18.09
CA ASP A 291 -16.67 -30.51 -18.39
C ASP A 291 -18.14 -30.67 -18.02
N LYS A 292 -18.53 -30.18 -16.86
CA LYS A 292 -19.92 -30.21 -16.38
C LYS A 292 -20.80 -29.08 -16.91
N LYS A 293 -20.19 -28.03 -17.45
CA LYS A 293 -20.84 -26.78 -17.89
C LYS A 293 -21.67 -26.12 -16.78
N GLU A 294 -21.14 -26.06 -15.58
CA GLU A 294 -21.79 -25.49 -14.41
C GLU A 294 -20.83 -24.62 -13.58
N TRP A 295 -21.41 -23.71 -12.77
CA TRP A 295 -20.68 -22.92 -11.79
C TRP A 295 -20.52 -23.69 -10.49
N TYR A 296 -19.30 -23.86 -9.97
CA TYR A 296 -19.08 -24.35 -8.62
C TYR A 296 -18.51 -23.24 -7.74
N LYS A 297 -18.98 -23.19 -6.49
CA LYS A 297 -18.55 -22.20 -5.50
C LYS A 297 -17.13 -22.51 -5.05
N LYS A 298 -16.25 -21.54 -5.19
CA LYS A 298 -14.85 -21.63 -4.77
C LYS A 298 -14.62 -21.01 -3.40
N TYR A 299 -15.35 -19.93 -3.13
CA TYR A 299 -15.12 -19.10 -1.96
C TYR A 299 -16.41 -18.34 -1.61
N GLU A 300 -16.66 -18.20 -0.31
CA GLU A 300 -17.71 -17.35 0.21
C GLU A 300 -17.22 -16.57 1.41
N GLN A 301 -17.39 -15.26 1.40
CA GLN A 301 -17.08 -14.36 2.51
C GLN A 301 -18.34 -13.67 3.00
N ASN A 302 -18.55 -13.69 4.31
CA ASN A 302 -19.64 -12.99 5.00
C ASN A 302 -19.06 -11.94 5.95
N LEU A 303 -19.60 -10.73 5.91
CA LEU A 303 -19.20 -9.61 6.76
C LEU A 303 -20.39 -9.16 7.62
N SER A 304 -20.12 -8.86 8.88
CA SER A 304 -21.13 -8.37 9.81
C SER A 304 -20.65 -7.09 10.47
N TYR A 305 -21.56 -6.16 10.67
CA TYR A 305 -21.26 -4.83 11.20
C TYR A 305 -22.12 -4.52 12.42
N ASP A 306 -21.62 -3.70 13.33
CA ASP A 306 -22.39 -3.14 14.44
C ASP A 306 -23.27 -1.95 13.98
N GLU A 307 -23.99 -1.36 14.92
CA GLU A 307 -24.84 -0.19 14.67
C GLU A 307 -24.04 1.06 14.24
N ASN A 308 -22.77 1.13 14.62
CA ASN A 308 -21.83 2.20 14.27
C ASN A 308 -21.11 1.96 12.93
N LYS A 309 -21.48 0.87 12.21
CA LYS A 309 -20.85 0.41 10.96
C LYS A 309 -19.40 -0.10 11.12
N ASN A 310 -18.98 -0.44 12.31
CA ASN A 310 -17.71 -1.11 12.52
C ASN A 310 -17.84 -2.58 12.07
N LEU A 311 -16.86 -3.09 11.34
CA LEU A 311 -16.79 -4.51 10.98
C LEU A 311 -16.52 -5.33 12.24
N ILE A 312 -17.52 -6.11 12.70
CA ILE A 312 -17.39 -6.95 13.90
C ILE A 312 -17.06 -8.40 13.59
N ARG A 313 -17.31 -8.87 12.36
CA ARG A 313 -16.96 -10.22 11.93
C ARG A 313 -16.71 -10.26 10.42
N LYS A 314 -15.64 -10.94 10.04
CA LYS A 314 -15.32 -11.32 8.67
C LYS A 314 -15.08 -12.83 8.64
N GLN A 315 -15.90 -13.59 7.92
CA GLN A 315 -15.85 -15.04 7.85
C GLN A 315 -15.69 -15.46 6.39
N ALA A 316 -14.71 -16.30 6.10
CA ALA A 316 -14.48 -16.86 4.78
C ALA A 316 -14.52 -18.39 4.83
N ILE A 317 -15.19 -19.01 3.87
CA ILE A 317 -15.34 -20.45 3.70
C ILE A 317 -14.91 -20.81 2.28
N TYR A 318 -14.09 -21.83 2.15
CA TYR A 318 -13.52 -22.30 0.88
C TYR A 318 -14.23 -23.57 0.39
N ASP A 319 -13.93 -23.98 -0.82
CA ASP A 319 -14.55 -25.16 -1.49
C ASP A 319 -14.20 -26.51 -0.85
N ASP A 320 -13.11 -26.56 -0.07
CA ASP A 320 -12.73 -27.75 0.73
C ASP A 320 -13.37 -27.77 2.12
N ASP A 321 -14.37 -26.90 2.34
CA ASP A 321 -15.03 -26.72 3.63
C ASP A 321 -14.11 -26.23 4.77
N SER A 322 -12.89 -25.80 4.48
CA SER A 322 -12.07 -25.06 5.43
C SER A 322 -12.54 -23.60 5.51
N GLY A 323 -12.13 -22.90 6.55
CA GLY A 323 -12.50 -21.50 6.68
C GLY A 323 -11.67 -20.74 7.67
N VAL A 324 -11.73 -19.42 7.57
CA VAL A 324 -11.10 -18.48 8.48
C VAL A 324 -12.10 -17.43 8.92
N GLN A 325 -12.09 -17.09 10.20
CA GLN A 325 -12.95 -16.07 10.78
C GLN A 325 -12.12 -15.10 11.62
N PHE A 326 -12.38 -13.82 11.39
CA PHE A 326 -11.93 -12.72 12.25
C PHE A 326 -13.11 -12.14 12.99
N THR A 327 -12.99 -12.01 14.30
CA THR A 327 -13.96 -11.32 15.15
C THR A 327 -13.27 -10.12 15.79
N TYR A 328 -13.91 -8.95 15.71
CA TYR A 328 -13.39 -7.68 16.20
C TYR A 328 -14.27 -7.17 17.35
N LYS A 329 -13.65 -6.72 18.43
CA LYS A 329 -14.35 -6.06 19.53
C LYS A 329 -13.92 -4.60 19.62
N PHE A 330 -14.89 -3.73 19.82
CA PHE A 330 -14.67 -2.30 19.96
C PHE A 330 -15.08 -1.81 21.34
N ASP A 331 -14.37 -0.79 21.84
CA ASP A 331 -14.82 -0.05 23.02
C ASP A 331 -15.91 0.97 22.62
N LYS A 332 -16.46 1.65 23.63
CA LYS A 332 -17.49 2.70 23.43
C LYS A 332 -17.01 3.92 22.62
N ASN A 333 -15.70 4.09 22.45
CA ASN A 333 -15.10 5.18 21.69
C ASN A 333 -14.80 4.79 20.24
N GLY A 334 -15.03 3.51 19.86
CA GLY A 334 -14.75 3.00 18.53
C GLY A 334 -13.32 2.49 18.35
N ASN A 335 -12.55 2.29 19.41
CA ASN A 335 -11.24 1.65 19.31
C ASN A 335 -11.40 0.12 19.21
N ASN A 336 -10.68 -0.50 18.31
CA ASN A 336 -10.60 -1.97 18.28
C ASN A 336 -9.75 -2.46 19.45
N ILE A 337 -10.36 -3.16 20.41
CA ILE A 337 -9.69 -3.64 21.63
C ILE A 337 -9.27 -5.10 21.57
N GLU A 338 -9.86 -5.89 20.65
CA GLU A 338 -9.52 -7.30 20.47
C GLU A 338 -9.79 -7.75 19.03
N ILE A 339 -8.87 -8.51 18.47
CA ILE A 339 -9.06 -9.28 17.23
C ILE A 339 -8.85 -10.75 17.56
N LEU A 340 -9.83 -11.59 17.24
CA LEU A 340 -9.77 -13.03 17.39
C LEU A 340 -9.77 -13.68 16.01
N LEU A 341 -8.77 -14.54 15.74
CA LEU A 341 -8.69 -15.38 14.54
C LEU A 341 -9.04 -16.82 14.92
N GLU A 342 -9.94 -17.40 14.15
CA GLU A 342 -10.40 -18.76 14.27
C GLU A 342 -10.33 -19.48 12.93
N TYR A 343 -10.03 -20.79 12.97
CA TYR A 343 -10.09 -21.65 11.77
C TYR A 343 -11.23 -22.65 11.88
N LEU A 344 -11.90 -22.87 10.76
CA LEU A 344 -12.94 -23.89 10.61
C LEU A 344 -12.28 -25.26 10.37
N ASN A 345 -12.54 -26.20 11.25
CA ASN A 345 -12.17 -27.58 11.01
C ASN A 345 -13.14 -28.19 9.97
N SER A 346 -12.62 -28.59 8.83
CA SER A 346 -13.43 -29.12 7.71
C SER A 346 -14.18 -30.43 8.04
N GLN A 347 -13.67 -31.23 8.99
CA GLN A 347 -14.26 -32.50 9.40
C GLN A 347 -15.36 -32.31 10.46
N THR A 348 -15.05 -31.56 11.52
CA THR A 348 -15.98 -31.36 12.65
C THR A 348 -16.96 -30.22 12.43
N LYS A 349 -16.71 -29.34 11.46
CA LYS A 349 -17.46 -28.10 11.19
C LYS A 349 -17.51 -27.13 12.38
N LEU A 350 -16.53 -27.23 13.29
CA LEU A 350 -16.40 -26.35 14.44
C LEU A 350 -15.30 -25.31 14.22
N TRP A 351 -15.55 -24.08 14.66
CA TRP A 351 -14.54 -23.03 14.71
C TRP A 351 -13.64 -23.24 15.91
N GLY A 352 -12.32 -23.22 15.69
CA GLY A 352 -11.30 -23.33 16.74
C GLY A 352 -10.50 -22.04 16.82
N ALA A 353 -10.36 -21.49 18.02
CA ALA A 353 -9.51 -20.35 18.30
C ALA A 353 -8.04 -20.65 17.94
N HIS A 354 -7.36 -19.69 17.35
CA HIS A 354 -5.96 -19.85 16.92
C HIS A 354 -5.07 -18.69 17.36
N GLU A 355 -5.47 -17.46 17.08
CA GLU A 355 -4.70 -16.24 17.41
C GLU A 355 -5.60 -15.18 18.02
N LYS A 356 -5.01 -14.37 18.89
CA LYS A 356 -5.69 -13.23 19.50
C LYS A 356 -4.73 -12.04 19.61
N ILE A 357 -5.24 -10.86 19.25
CA ILE A 357 -4.55 -9.59 19.45
C ILE A 357 -5.39 -8.74 20.42
N GLU A 358 -4.75 -8.15 21.40
CA GLU A 358 -5.37 -7.21 22.35
C GLU A 358 -4.67 -5.87 22.29
N TYR A 359 -5.43 -4.78 22.39
CA TYR A 359 -4.94 -3.40 22.39
C TYR A 359 -5.36 -2.65 23.63
N LEU A 360 -4.46 -1.79 24.12
CA LEU A 360 -4.70 -0.83 25.18
C LEU A 360 -4.47 0.58 24.64
N TYR A 361 -5.39 1.50 24.97
CA TYR A 361 -5.40 2.88 24.49
C TYR A 361 -5.35 3.89 25.61
N ASP A 362 -4.75 5.06 25.35
CA ASP A 362 -4.98 6.26 26.14
C ASP A 362 -6.22 6.98 25.60
N LEU A 363 -7.35 6.84 26.28
CA LEU A 363 -8.64 7.37 25.84
C LEU A 363 -8.71 8.91 25.93
N SER A 364 -7.75 9.56 26.55
CA SER A 364 -7.68 11.02 26.65
C SER A 364 -7.07 11.68 25.40
N ILE A 365 -6.41 10.90 24.54
CA ILE A 365 -5.65 11.41 23.42
C ILE A 365 -6.17 10.79 22.10
N MET A 366 -6.53 11.65 21.15
CA MET A 366 -6.93 11.26 19.82
C MET A 366 -5.68 10.91 18.97
N LYS A 367 -5.74 9.84 18.17
CA LYS A 367 -4.63 9.36 17.33
C LYS A 367 -4.14 10.40 16.32
N ASP A 368 -5.03 11.23 15.77
CA ASP A 368 -4.73 12.30 14.83
C ASP A 368 -3.87 13.44 15.41
N LYS A 369 -3.72 13.49 16.74
CA LYS A 369 -2.86 14.45 17.45
C LYS A 369 -1.43 13.97 17.63
N VAL A 370 -1.14 12.75 17.22
CA VAL A 370 0.19 12.13 17.37
C VAL A 370 1.02 12.35 16.12
N LEU A 371 2.23 12.83 16.31
CA LEU A 371 3.22 12.97 15.24
C LEU A 371 4.13 11.75 15.22
N ASP A 372 4.08 10.99 14.15
CA ASP A 372 5.01 9.89 13.84
C ASP A 372 5.82 10.27 12.59
N ARG A 373 6.98 10.88 12.79
CA ARG A 373 7.78 11.46 11.70
C ARG A 373 8.41 10.42 10.77
N ALA A 374 8.73 9.26 11.32
CA ALA A 374 9.36 8.17 10.58
C ALA A 374 8.33 7.13 10.10
N ASN A 375 7.04 7.34 10.43
CA ASN A 375 5.98 6.36 10.18
C ASN A 375 6.37 4.96 10.68
N ILE A 376 6.91 4.91 11.91
CA ILE A 376 7.35 3.65 12.53
C ILE A 376 6.19 2.82 13.09
N ASN A 377 5.01 3.45 13.27
CA ASN A 377 3.78 2.75 13.62
C ASN A 377 3.03 2.37 12.35
N ASP A 378 3.30 1.18 11.84
CA ASP A 378 2.67 0.60 10.64
C ASP A 378 1.35 -0.15 10.93
N GLU A 379 0.87 -0.11 12.17
CA GLU A 379 -0.37 -0.74 12.58
C GLU A 379 -1.58 -0.07 11.91
N ASN A 380 -2.08 -0.71 10.85
CA ASN A 380 -3.27 -0.27 10.08
C ASN A 380 -4.59 -0.51 10.83
N GLU A 381 -4.62 -0.18 12.11
CA GLU A 381 -5.74 -0.51 12.95
C GLU A 381 -6.78 0.59 13.00
N ILE A 382 -8.03 0.17 13.05
CA ILE A 382 -9.14 1.06 13.32
C ILE A 382 -9.05 1.47 14.79
N SER A 383 -8.40 2.59 15.05
CA SER A 383 -8.34 3.21 16.38
C SER A 383 -8.66 4.69 16.29
N VAL A 384 -9.36 5.18 17.28
CA VAL A 384 -9.70 6.60 17.48
C VAL A 384 -8.68 7.25 18.42
N ASN A 385 -8.25 6.50 19.42
CA ASN A 385 -7.35 6.97 20.45
C ASN A 385 -5.92 6.41 20.31
N LEU A 386 -5.02 6.94 21.13
CA LEU A 386 -3.61 6.63 21.16
C LEU A 386 -3.36 5.21 21.67
N ILE A 387 -2.67 4.37 20.89
CA ILE A 387 -2.27 3.02 21.32
C ILE A 387 -1.15 3.12 22.34
N LEU A 388 -1.29 2.42 23.47
CA LEU A 388 -0.26 2.26 24.49
C LEU A 388 0.42 0.91 24.45
N GLU A 389 -0.35 -0.14 24.18
CA GLU A 389 0.15 -1.50 24.21
C GLU A 389 -0.62 -2.38 23.22
N LYS A 390 0.09 -3.32 22.58
CA LYS A 390 -0.43 -4.43 21.79
C LYS A 390 0.10 -5.74 22.35
N LYS A 391 -0.75 -6.77 22.45
CA LYS A 391 -0.37 -8.13 22.82
C LYS A 391 -0.87 -9.11 21.77
N TYR A 392 -0.02 -10.05 21.39
CA TYR A 392 -0.35 -11.12 20.47
C TYR A 392 -0.21 -12.47 21.15
N TYR A 393 -1.23 -13.31 21.02
CA TYR A 393 -1.33 -14.61 21.64
C TYR A 393 -1.59 -15.68 20.59
N ILE A 394 -1.10 -16.89 20.87
CA ILE A 394 -1.47 -18.12 20.16
C ILE A 394 -2.19 -19.04 21.14
N TYR A 395 -3.26 -19.70 20.69
CA TYR A 395 -3.97 -20.71 21.47
C TYR A 395 -3.33 -22.07 21.27
N ASP A 396 -2.94 -22.76 22.36
CA ASP A 396 -2.28 -24.08 22.31
C ASP A 396 -3.25 -25.26 22.43
N GLY A 397 -4.56 -25.00 22.44
CA GLY A 397 -5.63 -25.97 22.64
C GLY A 397 -6.14 -26.04 24.09
N LYS A 398 -5.50 -25.33 25.03
CA LYS A 398 -5.89 -25.24 26.45
C LYS A 398 -5.97 -23.79 26.91
N GLU A 399 -4.95 -23.01 26.62
CA GLU A 399 -4.83 -21.63 27.08
C GLU A 399 -4.22 -20.70 26.03
N TRP A 400 -4.35 -19.40 26.25
CA TRP A 400 -3.74 -18.35 25.44
C TRP A 400 -2.30 -18.09 25.86
N ILE A 401 -1.33 -18.40 25.00
CA ILE A 401 0.08 -18.17 25.25
C ILE A 401 0.50 -16.86 24.63
N LEU A 402 0.95 -15.91 25.44
CA LEU A 402 1.51 -14.65 24.96
C LEU A 402 2.79 -14.92 24.16
N LYS A 403 2.82 -14.44 22.91
CA LYS A 403 3.97 -14.59 21.98
C LYS A 403 4.67 -13.27 21.74
N GLU A 404 3.93 -12.16 21.80
CA GLU A 404 4.48 -10.86 21.53
C GLU A 404 3.79 -9.79 22.37
N LYS A 405 4.57 -8.81 22.81
CA LYS A 405 4.09 -7.62 23.49
C LYS A 405 4.81 -6.40 22.96
N SER A 406 4.06 -5.43 22.41
CA SER A 406 4.57 -4.14 21.98
C SER A 406 4.11 -3.04 22.93
N ARG A 407 4.99 -2.12 23.28
CA ARG A 407 4.71 -0.89 24.06
C ARG A 407 5.06 0.32 23.22
N TYR A 408 4.18 1.29 23.18
CA TYR A 408 4.32 2.54 22.44
C TYR A 408 4.62 3.65 23.42
N LEU A 409 5.77 4.30 23.26
CA LEU A 409 6.24 5.37 24.15
C LEU A 409 6.15 6.71 23.43
N TYR A 410 5.60 7.70 24.11
CA TYR A 410 5.32 9.02 23.57
C TYR A 410 5.94 10.12 24.42
N ASP A 411 6.44 11.16 23.78
CA ASP A 411 6.88 12.40 24.42
C ASP A 411 5.78 13.49 24.26
N LYS A 412 5.48 14.22 25.33
CA LYS A 412 4.64 15.42 25.31
C LYS A 412 5.59 16.61 25.18
N LYS A 413 5.49 17.34 24.07
CA LYS A 413 6.26 18.57 23.82
C LYS A 413 5.47 19.81 24.16
#